data_9eb9e832577debb474ae743717691777
#
_entry.id   9eb9e832577debb474ae743717691777
#
_cell.length_a   1.000
_cell.length_b   1.000
_cell.length_c   1.000
_cell.angle_alpha   90.00
_cell.angle_beta   90.00
_cell.angle_gamma   90.00
#
_symmetry.space_group_name_H-M   'P 1'
#
loop_
_entity.id
_entity.type
_entity.pdbx_description
1 polymer ?
#
loop_
_entity_poly.entity_id
_entity_poly.type
_entity_poly.pdbx_seq_one_letter_code
_entity_poly.pdbx_strand_id
1 'polypeptide(L)'
;MINNDYLVDTSWCDSGGYCDFMPIRGHQDLGFKNFKNKNRAKKAWSFQHILSKHNLAPKLFTGLCKIAYSYDPEVLKFWEPKYSVTDWGFVTQKATMLEEEDKPMRKLQNLVDKIYEHTSIKFWDCHWTNVGYIKYRGRNKLVCIDTGEESFQGYANAWGYEEPGPKCPYCNIYACECSTVYVE
;
A
#
# COMPACT_ATOMS: atom_id res chain seq x y z
N MET A 1 -4.40 11.55 17.16
CA MET A 1 -3.28 12.45 17.46
C MET A 1 -2.82 13.06 16.15
N ILE A 2 -2.55 14.36 16.11
CA ILE A 2 -1.94 15.02 14.95
C ILE A 2 -0.43 14.91 15.13
N ASN A 3 0.26 14.43 14.07
CA ASN A 3 1.72 14.42 14.04
C ASN A 3 2.19 15.68 13.30
N ASN A 4 3.00 16.49 13.94
CA ASN A 4 3.49 17.76 13.42
C ASN A 4 4.90 17.66 12.79
N ASP A 5 5.51 16.48 12.80
CA ASP A 5 6.86 16.27 12.22
C ASP A 5 6.81 16.18 10.70
N TYR A 6 5.62 15.94 10.13
CA TYR A 6 5.40 15.75 8.70
C TYR A 6 4.29 16.65 8.19
N LEU A 7 4.44 17.11 6.95
CA LEU A 7 3.44 17.86 6.21
C LEU A 7 3.18 17.17 4.86
N VAL A 8 1.91 17.04 4.48
CA VAL A 8 1.56 16.57 3.13
C VAL A 8 1.89 17.66 2.12
N ASP A 9 2.53 17.27 1.03
CA ASP A 9 2.64 18.11 -0.15
C ASP A 9 1.35 17.97 -0.98
N THR A 10 0.70 19.08 -1.28
CA THR A 10 -0.56 19.10 -2.04
C THR A 10 -0.36 19.16 -3.55
N SER A 11 0.90 19.09 -4.02
CA SER A 11 1.23 19.20 -5.45
C SER A 11 0.64 18.05 -6.30
N TRP A 12 0.50 16.86 -5.72
CA TRP A 12 -0.16 15.72 -6.35
C TRP A 12 -0.66 14.72 -5.30
N CYS A 13 -1.57 13.87 -5.71
CA CYS A 13 -2.13 12.78 -4.92
C CYS A 13 -2.41 11.60 -5.85
N ASP A 14 -1.98 10.41 -5.45
CA ASP A 14 -2.35 9.17 -6.12
C ASP A 14 -3.53 8.55 -5.37
N SER A 15 -4.71 8.58 -6.00
CA SER A 15 -5.96 8.16 -5.37
C SER A 15 -6.32 6.74 -5.77
N GLY A 16 -6.32 5.85 -4.79
CA GLY A 16 -6.83 4.50 -4.90
C GLY A 16 -8.28 4.35 -4.44
N GLY A 17 -8.86 3.18 -4.60
CA GLY A 17 -10.25 2.89 -4.20
C GLY A 17 -10.53 3.11 -2.71
N TYR A 18 -9.57 2.83 -1.84
CA TYR A 18 -9.71 2.86 -0.37
C TYR A 18 -8.71 3.74 0.35
N CYS A 19 -7.65 4.15 -0.32
CA CYS A 19 -6.53 4.87 0.24
C CYS A 19 -5.96 5.83 -0.80
N ASP A 20 -5.70 7.06 -0.37
CA ASP A 20 -4.93 8.02 -1.14
C ASP A 20 -3.47 7.96 -0.69
N PHE A 21 -2.53 8.06 -1.63
CA PHE A 21 -1.11 8.18 -1.33
C PHE A 21 -0.65 9.61 -1.65
N MET A 22 -0.21 10.31 -0.63
CA MET A 22 0.15 11.72 -0.70
C MET A 22 1.65 11.91 -0.42
N PRO A 23 2.37 12.71 -1.20
CA PRO A 23 3.79 12.98 -0.93
C PRO A 23 3.97 13.76 0.38
N ILE A 24 5.15 13.61 0.98
CA ILE A 24 5.54 14.37 2.18
C ILE A 24 6.47 15.51 1.76
N ARG A 25 6.10 16.72 2.17
CA ARG A 25 6.90 17.92 1.85
C ARG A 25 8.33 17.79 2.38
N GLY A 26 9.29 18.03 1.50
CA GLY A 26 10.72 17.95 1.83
C GLY A 26 11.28 16.51 1.89
N HIS A 27 10.47 15.47 1.60
CA HIS A 27 10.90 14.08 1.64
C HIS A 27 10.46 13.34 0.36
N GLN A 28 11.38 13.20 -0.60
CA GLN A 28 11.07 12.58 -1.89
C GLN A 28 10.79 11.07 -1.82
N ASP A 29 11.29 10.41 -0.77
CA ASP A 29 11.21 8.98 -0.53
C ASP A 29 10.13 8.56 0.47
N LEU A 30 9.32 9.51 0.95
CA LEU A 30 8.22 9.27 1.88
C LEU A 30 6.87 9.66 1.28
N GLY A 31 5.84 9.01 1.79
CA GLY A 31 4.46 9.37 1.51
C GLY A 31 3.55 9.06 2.68
N PHE A 32 2.39 9.68 2.69
CA PHE A 32 1.33 9.46 3.65
C PHE A 32 0.22 8.64 3.00
N LYS A 33 -0.09 7.50 3.58
CA LYS A 33 -1.29 6.72 3.22
C LYS A 33 -2.47 7.25 4.01
N ASN A 34 -3.43 7.85 3.31
CA ASN A 34 -4.61 8.50 3.86
C ASN A 34 -5.85 7.64 3.65
N PHE A 35 -6.57 7.32 4.72
CA PHE A 35 -7.75 6.47 4.69
C PHE A 35 -8.94 7.24 5.27
N LYS A 36 -10.03 7.35 4.53
CA LYS A 36 -11.28 7.95 5.02
C LYS A 36 -11.85 7.21 6.23
N ASN A 37 -11.55 5.92 6.37
CA ASN A 37 -12.01 5.07 7.47
C ASN A 37 -10.88 4.70 8.42
N LYS A 38 -10.99 5.12 9.71
CA LYS A 38 -9.97 4.86 10.74
C LYS A 38 -9.70 3.37 10.98
N ASN A 39 -10.73 2.53 10.92
CA ASN A 39 -10.56 1.10 11.15
C ASN A 39 -9.78 0.45 9.99
N ARG A 40 -10.05 0.85 8.74
CA ARG A 40 -9.24 0.44 7.58
C ARG A 40 -7.79 0.91 7.73
N ALA A 41 -7.57 2.17 8.11
CA ALA A 41 -6.22 2.68 8.37
C ALA A 41 -5.48 1.85 9.43
N LYS A 42 -6.16 1.49 10.52
CA LYS A 42 -5.59 0.66 11.60
C LYS A 42 -5.21 -0.72 11.10
N LYS A 43 -6.07 -1.37 10.32
CA LYS A 43 -5.81 -2.69 9.76
C LYS A 43 -4.64 -2.65 8.77
N ALA A 44 -4.66 -1.71 7.82
CA ALA A 44 -3.59 -1.53 6.84
C ALA A 44 -2.23 -1.24 7.52
N TRP A 45 -2.22 -0.40 8.55
CA TRP A 45 -1.02 -0.13 9.35
C TRP A 45 -0.50 -1.41 10.01
N SER A 46 -1.38 -2.19 10.64
CA SER A 46 -1.00 -3.43 11.33
C SER A 46 -0.38 -4.45 10.38
N PHE A 47 -0.98 -4.63 9.19
CA PHE A 47 -0.42 -5.50 8.15
C PHE A 47 0.94 -5.00 7.67
N GLN A 48 1.01 -3.72 7.31
CA GLN A 48 2.26 -3.15 6.85
C GLN A 48 3.35 -3.23 7.92
N HIS A 49 3.00 -3.09 9.21
CA HIS A 49 3.93 -3.24 10.32
C HIS A 49 4.51 -4.66 10.40
N ILE A 50 3.67 -5.67 10.27
CA ILE A 50 4.11 -7.07 10.26
C ILE A 50 5.03 -7.33 9.06
N LEU A 51 4.58 -7.00 7.86
CA LEU A 51 5.32 -7.24 6.63
C LEU A 51 6.63 -6.46 6.55
N SER A 52 6.67 -5.22 7.04
CA SER A 52 7.87 -4.39 7.01
C SER A 52 9.00 -4.92 7.90
N LYS A 53 8.69 -5.65 8.98
CA LYS A 53 9.69 -6.34 9.82
C LYS A 53 10.49 -7.38 9.03
N HIS A 54 9.86 -7.98 8.02
CA HIS A 54 10.46 -8.96 7.12
C HIS A 54 10.93 -8.32 5.80
N ASN A 55 10.85 -6.98 5.69
CA ASN A 55 11.13 -6.24 4.47
C ASN A 55 10.26 -6.68 3.28
N LEU A 56 9.02 -7.09 3.53
CA LEU A 56 8.02 -7.50 2.53
C LEU A 56 7.01 -6.39 2.21
N ALA A 57 7.07 -5.27 2.94
CA ALA A 57 6.34 -4.03 2.68
C ALA A 57 7.24 -2.81 2.92
N PRO A 58 6.84 -1.61 2.45
CA PRO A 58 7.55 -0.37 2.73
C PRO A 58 7.69 -0.11 4.23
N LYS A 59 8.79 0.51 4.63
CA LYS A 59 9.07 0.85 6.02
C LYS A 59 8.07 1.88 6.54
N LEU A 60 7.61 1.70 7.78
CA LEU A 60 6.78 2.67 8.50
C LEU A 60 7.64 3.68 9.25
N PHE A 61 7.19 4.93 9.28
CA PHE A 61 7.85 6.03 9.99
C PHE A 61 7.00 6.58 11.12
N THR A 62 5.67 6.38 11.08
CA THR A 62 4.77 6.79 12.15
C THR A 62 3.83 5.64 12.56
N GLY A 63 3.24 5.78 13.73
CA GLY A 63 2.00 5.11 14.09
C GLY A 63 0.81 5.70 13.32
N LEU A 64 -0.38 5.27 13.70
CA LEU A 64 -1.61 5.81 13.14
C LEU A 64 -1.82 7.26 13.61
N CYS A 65 -1.86 8.19 12.68
CA CYS A 65 -1.96 9.62 12.95
C CYS A 65 -2.75 10.36 11.86
N LYS A 66 -2.93 11.65 12.08
CA LYS A 66 -3.28 12.65 11.07
C LYS A 66 -2.10 13.58 10.91
N ILE A 67 -1.90 14.17 9.75
CA ILE A 67 -0.87 15.17 9.50
C ILE A 67 -1.47 16.40 8.83
N ALA A 68 -0.80 17.54 8.93
CA ALA A 68 -1.28 18.77 8.33
C ALA A 68 -0.97 18.80 6.82
N TYR A 69 -1.81 19.51 6.07
CA TYR A 69 -1.53 19.85 4.68
C TYR A 69 -0.57 21.03 4.61
N SER A 70 0.38 20.95 3.71
CA SER A 70 1.22 22.09 3.34
C SER A 70 0.58 22.80 2.14
N TYR A 71 -0.20 23.81 2.42
CA TYR A 71 -0.78 24.63 1.36
C TYR A 71 0.22 25.63 0.81
N ASP A 72 0.12 25.91 -0.49
CA ASP A 72 0.74 27.06 -1.09
C ASP A 72 0.23 28.32 -0.38
N PRO A 73 1.09 29.29 0.01
CA PRO A 73 0.67 30.56 0.62
C PRO A 73 -0.39 31.31 -0.20
N GLU A 74 -0.39 31.19 -1.52
CA GLU A 74 -1.39 31.77 -2.40
C GLU A 74 -2.76 31.09 -2.25
N VAL A 75 -2.78 29.77 -2.02
CA VAL A 75 -3.99 28.97 -1.76
C VAL A 75 -4.55 29.27 -0.37
N LEU A 76 -3.68 29.47 0.63
CA LEU A 76 -4.09 29.80 2.00
C LEU A 76 -4.85 31.12 2.13
N LYS A 77 -4.71 32.05 1.18
CA LYS A 77 -5.50 33.28 1.16
C LYS A 77 -7.00 33.05 0.99
N PHE A 78 -7.40 31.89 0.46
CA PHE A 78 -8.78 31.54 0.11
C PHE A 78 -9.39 30.45 1.01
N TRP A 79 -8.59 29.78 1.84
CA TRP A 79 -9.06 28.65 2.65
C TRP A 79 -8.95 28.92 4.15
N GLU A 80 -10.03 28.64 4.88
CA GLU A 80 -9.99 28.70 6.33
C GLU A 80 -9.09 27.59 6.90
N PRO A 81 -8.25 27.89 7.93
CA PRO A 81 -7.31 26.93 8.53
C PRO A 81 -7.96 25.67 9.14
N LYS A 82 -9.29 25.66 9.27
CA LYS A 82 -10.04 24.57 9.91
C LYS A 82 -9.97 23.22 9.19
N TYR A 83 -9.62 23.21 7.91
CA TYR A 83 -9.64 21.99 7.08
C TYR A 83 -8.25 21.47 6.74
N SER A 84 -7.27 21.82 7.55
CA SER A 84 -5.85 21.66 7.21
C SER A 84 -5.22 20.34 7.66
N VAL A 85 -6.00 19.33 8.03
CA VAL A 85 -5.46 18.01 8.42
C VAL A 85 -6.07 16.89 7.60
N THR A 86 -5.25 15.86 7.35
CA THR A 86 -5.66 14.63 6.65
C THR A 86 -6.70 13.85 7.46
N ASP A 87 -7.27 12.84 6.84
CA ASP A 87 -7.91 11.75 7.56
C ASP A 87 -6.88 10.87 8.30
N TRP A 88 -7.29 9.71 8.76
CA TRP A 88 -6.39 8.79 9.47
C TRP A 88 -5.46 8.08 8.51
N GLY A 89 -4.19 8.01 8.87
CA GLY A 89 -3.19 7.35 8.07
C GLY A 89 -1.85 7.18 8.77
N PHE A 90 -0.81 7.00 7.99
CA PHE A 90 0.55 6.82 8.46
C PHE A 90 1.58 7.18 7.40
N VAL A 91 2.74 7.66 7.85
CA VAL A 91 3.88 7.93 6.98
C VAL A 91 4.63 6.64 6.71
N THR A 92 4.92 6.41 5.44
CA THR A 92 5.61 5.21 4.95
C THR A 92 6.64 5.55 3.89
N GLN A 93 7.59 4.65 3.67
CA GLN A 93 8.52 4.74 2.55
C GLN A 93 7.73 4.70 1.23
N LYS A 94 8.08 5.57 0.30
CA LYS A 94 7.55 5.56 -1.07
C LYS A 94 8.14 4.39 -1.83
N ALA A 95 7.28 3.65 -2.52
CA ALA A 95 7.69 2.62 -3.47
C ALA A 95 7.52 3.15 -4.90
N THR A 96 8.37 2.69 -5.80
CA THR A 96 8.17 2.87 -7.24
C THR A 96 7.23 1.76 -7.70
N MET A 97 6.08 2.11 -8.25
CA MET A 97 5.12 1.14 -8.77
C MET A 97 5.69 0.41 -9.98
N LEU A 98 5.18 -0.79 -10.24
CA LEU A 98 5.50 -1.49 -11.49
C LEU A 98 4.73 -0.83 -12.64
N GLU A 99 5.34 -0.81 -13.80
CA GLU A 99 4.65 -0.51 -15.05
C GLU A 99 3.90 -1.77 -15.52
N GLU A 100 2.83 -1.60 -16.27
CA GLU A 100 1.98 -2.72 -16.74
C GLU A 100 2.78 -3.74 -17.57
N GLU A 101 3.78 -3.26 -18.28
CA GLU A 101 4.68 -4.08 -19.12
C GLU A 101 5.72 -4.86 -18.30
N ASP A 102 6.08 -4.39 -17.10
CA ASP A 102 7.05 -5.04 -16.20
C ASP A 102 6.34 -6.00 -15.25
N LYS A 103 5.99 -7.20 -15.73
CA LYS A 103 5.35 -8.25 -14.93
C LYS A 103 6.39 -9.31 -14.51
N PRO A 104 7.18 -9.09 -13.45
CA PRO A 104 8.23 -10.04 -13.05
C PRO A 104 7.62 -11.25 -12.32
N MET A 105 6.91 -12.11 -13.05
CA MET A 105 6.08 -13.20 -12.51
C MET A 105 6.78 -14.05 -11.44
N ARG A 106 8.05 -14.42 -11.69
CA ARG A 106 8.84 -15.20 -10.72
C ARG A 106 9.09 -14.44 -9.41
N LYS A 107 9.29 -13.11 -9.49
CA LYS A 107 9.48 -12.27 -8.29
C LYS A 107 8.18 -12.05 -7.54
N LEU A 108 7.06 -11.90 -8.27
CA LEU A 108 5.72 -11.80 -7.69
C LEU A 108 5.38 -13.07 -6.91
N GLN A 109 5.55 -14.24 -7.54
CA GLN A 109 5.31 -15.51 -6.85
C GLN A 109 6.20 -15.67 -5.60
N ASN A 110 7.49 -15.34 -5.71
CA ASN A 110 8.41 -15.39 -4.57
C ASN A 110 8.00 -14.42 -3.43
N LEU A 111 7.41 -13.26 -3.77
CA LEU A 111 6.87 -12.33 -2.77
C LEU A 111 5.67 -12.94 -2.05
N VAL A 112 4.72 -13.52 -2.79
CA VAL A 112 3.54 -14.22 -2.21
C VAL A 112 3.97 -15.34 -1.27
N ASP A 113 4.89 -16.21 -1.73
CA ASP A 113 5.39 -17.34 -0.94
C ASP A 113 6.06 -16.88 0.34
N LYS A 114 6.89 -15.84 0.28
CA LYS A 114 7.54 -15.26 1.46
C LYS A 114 6.57 -14.62 2.43
N ILE A 115 5.54 -13.90 1.94
CA ILE A 115 4.51 -13.35 2.80
C ILE A 115 3.82 -14.49 3.54
N TYR A 116 3.44 -15.54 2.84
CA TYR A 116 2.80 -16.70 3.46
C TYR A 116 3.70 -17.41 4.48
N GLU A 117 4.98 -17.63 4.13
CA GLU A 117 5.97 -18.25 5.00
C GLU A 117 6.14 -17.51 6.34
N HIS A 118 6.19 -16.18 6.30
CA HIS A 118 6.41 -15.36 7.50
C HIS A 118 5.16 -15.02 8.29
N THR A 119 3.96 -15.08 7.68
CA THR A 119 2.73 -14.57 8.30
C THR A 119 1.61 -15.58 8.35
N SER A 120 1.72 -16.68 7.62
CA SER A 120 0.64 -17.65 7.35
C SER A 120 -0.59 -17.03 6.70
N ILE A 121 -0.46 -15.82 6.14
CA ILE A 121 -1.52 -15.10 5.47
C ILE A 121 -1.25 -15.08 3.97
N LYS A 122 -2.24 -15.40 3.17
CA LYS A 122 -2.10 -15.43 1.72
C LYS A 122 -2.31 -14.01 1.15
N PHE A 123 -1.31 -13.50 0.43
CA PHE A 123 -1.46 -12.31 -0.41
C PHE A 123 -2.03 -12.77 -1.75
N TRP A 124 -3.38 -12.77 -1.85
CA TRP A 124 -4.07 -13.29 -3.01
C TRP A 124 -4.18 -12.25 -4.14
N ASP A 125 -4.32 -10.97 -3.78
CA ASP A 125 -4.43 -9.88 -4.74
C ASP A 125 -3.05 -9.33 -5.16
N CYS A 126 -2.14 -10.23 -5.54
CA CYS A 126 -0.80 -9.88 -5.97
C CYS A 126 -0.82 -9.36 -7.42
N HIS A 127 -1.45 -8.21 -7.60
CA HIS A 127 -1.52 -7.50 -8.88
C HIS A 127 -0.37 -6.50 -9.01
N TRP A 128 -0.01 -6.10 -10.25
CA TRP A 128 1.09 -5.16 -10.49
C TRP A 128 0.88 -3.79 -9.82
N THR A 129 -0.38 -3.34 -9.64
CA THR A 129 -0.70 -2.11 -8.89
C THR A 129 -0.57 -2.24 -7.37
N ASN A 130 -0.54 -3.47 -6.83
CA ASN A 130 -0.49 -3.75 -5.41
C ASN A 130 0.92 -4.07 -4.91
N VAL A 131 1.91 -3.99 -5.82
CA VAL A 131 3.32 -4.23 -5.54
C VAL A 131 4.18 -3.11 -6.11
N GLY A 132 5.38 -2.95 -5.56
CA GLY A 132 6.29 -1.91 -6.00
C GLY A 132 7.72 -2.20 -5.56
N TYR A 133 8.65 -1.42 -6.07
CA TYR A 133 10.07 -1.52 -5.70
C TYR A 133 10.42 -0.48 -4.64
N ILE A 134 11.11 -0.91 -3.59
CA ILE A 134 11.78 -0.04 -2.63
C ILE A 134 13.30 -0.17 -2.74
N LYS A 135 14.03 0.89 -2.35
CA LYS A 135 15.47 0.80 -2.15
C LYS A 135 15.77 0.12 -0.82
N TYR A 136 16.42 -1.03 -0.88
CA TYR A 136 16.86 -1.80 0.29
C TYR A 136 18.31 -2.22 0.12
N ARG A 137 19.21 -1.74 0.99
CA ARG A 137 20.65 -1.99 0.92
C ARG A 137 21.25 -1.74 -0.46
N GLY A 138 20.86 -0.61 -1.09
CA GLY A 138 21.33 -0.19 -2.41
C GLY A 138 20.73 -0.94 -3.62
N ARG A 139 19.82 -1.90 -3.40
CA ARG A 139 19.16 -2.69 -4.46
C ARG A 139 17.66 -2.43 -4.50
N ASN A 140 17.06 -2.62 -5.67
CA ASN A 140 15.60 -2.62 -5.78
C ASN A 140 15.06 -3.95 -5.24
N LYS A 141 14.14 -3.84 -4.29
CA LYS A 141 13.45 -5.00 -3.70
C LYS A 141 11.96 -4.86 -3.96
N LEU A 142 11.35 -5.89 -4.53
CA LEU A 142 9.90 -5.98 -4.72
C LEU A 142 9.22 -6.20 -3.37
N VAL A 143 8.17 -5.44 -3.11
CA VAL A 143 7.40 -5.47 -1.86
C VAL A 143 5.90 -5.31 -2.14
N CYS A 144 5.07 -5.77 -1.22
CA CYS A 144 3.65 -5.47 -1.19
C CYS A 144 3.45 -4.01 -0.76
N ILE A 145 2.74 -3.23 -1.58
CA ILE A 145 2.39 -1.84 -1.27
C ILE A 145 0.93 -1.70 -0.87
N ASP A 146 0.03 -2.53 -1.36
CA ASP A 146 -1.34 -2.56 -0.85
C ASP A 146 -1.43 -3.50 0.35
N THR A 147 -1.60 -2.90 1.52
CA THR A 147 -1.73 -3.60 2.80
C THR A 147 -3.16 -3.52 3.35
N GLY A 148 -4.14 -3.24 2.49
CA GLY A 148 -5.56 -3.36 2.80
C GLY A 148 -5.95 -4.80 3.13
N GLU A 149 -6.96 -4.97 3.98
CA GLU A 149 -7.42 -6.32 4.36
C GLU A 149 -7.95 -7.12 3.18
N GLU A 150 -8.51 -6.44 2.20
CA GLU A 150 -9.04 -6.99 0.96
C GLU A 150 -7.99 -7.70 0.11
N SER A 151 -6.72 -7.33 0.24
CA SER A 151 -5.62 -7.94 -0.51
C SER A 151 -5.09 -9.22 0.11
N PHE A 152 -5.58 -9.60 1.31
CA PHE A 152 -5.08 -10.76 2.06
C PHE A 152 -6.17 -11.73 2.45
N GLN A 153 -6.00 -13.00 2.05
CA GLN A 153 -6.84 -14.09 2.49
C GLN A 153 -6.38 -14.63 3.86
N GLY A 154 -7.32 -15.12 4.66
CA GLY A 154 -7.07 -15.51 6.06
C GLY A 154 -7.49 -14.40 7.02
N TYR A 155 -7.29 -13.15 6.63
CA TYR A 155 -7.88 -12.00 7.31
C TYR A 155 -9.36 -11.88 6.94
N ALA A 156 -9.67 -12.16 5.69
CA ALA A 156 -11.03 -12.15 5.18
C ALA A 156 -11.89 -13.34 5.66
N ASN A 157 -11.30 -14.49 5.98
CA ASN A 157 -12.04 -15.60 6.56
C ASN A 157 -12.71 -15.25 7.90
N ALA A 158 -12.15 -14.29 8.66
CA ALA A 158 -12.83 -13.72 9.83
C ALA A 158 -14.08 -12.90 9.45
N TRP A 159 -14.28 -12.60 8.15
CA TRP A 159 -15.33 -11.74 7.62
C TRP A 159 -16.20 -12.43 6.54
N GLY A 160 -16.02 -13.72 6.31
CA GLY A 160 -16.87 -14.51 5.41
C GLY A 160 -16.49 -14.45 3.93
N TYR A 161 -15.24 -14.14 3.59
CA TYR A 161 -14.78 -14.27 2.21
C TYR A 161 -14.52 -15.73 1.83
N GLU A 162 -14.88 -16.09 0.59
CA GLU A 162 -14.56 -17.39 0.01
C GLU A 162 -13.03 -17.54 -0.23
N GLU A 163 -12.54 -18.75 -0.14
CA GLU A 163 -11.13 -19.02 -0.47
C GLU A 163 -10.86 -18.66 -1.93
N PRO A 164 -9.72 -18.03 -2.26
CA PRO A 164 -9.38 -17.84 -3.66
C PRO A 164 -9.27 -19.21 -4.32
N GLY A 165 -9.72 -19.25 -5.54
CA GLY A 165 -9.57 -20.41 -6.39
C GLY A 165 -8.12 -20.89 -6.51
N PRO A 166 -7.88 -22.00 -7.20
CA PRO A 166 -6.54 -22.52 -7.39
C PRO A 166 -5.65 -21.49 -8.07
N LYS A 167 -4.34 -21.58 -7.81
CA LYS A 167 -3.36 -20.78 -8.55
C LYS A 167 -3.52 -20.96 -10.05
N CYS A 168 -3.36 -19.89 -10.79
CA CYS A 168 -3.40 -19.94 -12.24
C CYS A 168 -2.38 -20.98 -12.79
N PRO A 169 -2.81 -21.91 -13.63
CA PRO A 169 -1.92 -22.94 -14.17
C PRO A 169 -0.82 -22.38 -15.10
N TYR A 170 -1.01 -21.16 -15.63
CA TYR A 170 -0.06 -20.52 -16.54
C TYR A 170 0.99 -19.67 -15.83
N CYS A 171 0.60 -18.91 -14.82
CA CYS A 171 1.50 -17.99 -14.14
C CYS A 171 1.72 -18.33 -12.65
N ASN A 172 1.02 -19.33 -12.13
CA ASN A 172 1.10 -19.82 -10.75
C ASN A 172 0.79 -18.73 -9.70
N ILE A 173 0.04 -17.69 -10.08
CA ILE A 173 -0.41 -16.59 -9.20
C ILE A 173 -1.90 -16.76 -8.90
N TYR A 174 -2.32 -16.42 -7.69
CA TYR A 174 -3.73 -16.36 -7.31
C TYR A 174 -4.41 -15.17 -7.97
N ALA A 175 -5.69 -15.33 -8.34
CA ALA A 175 -6.53 -14.25 -8.92
C ALA A 175 -5.85 -13.52 -10.11
N CYS A 176 -5.14 -14.24 -10.96
CA CYS A 176 -4.53 -13.65 -12.15
C CYS A 176 -5.54 -13.49 -13.30
N GLU A 177 -5.32 -12.53 -14.15
CA GLU A 177 -6.15 -12.28 -15.36
C GLU A 177 -5.87 -13.25 -16.52
N CYS A 178 -4.88 -14.14 -16.42
CA CYS A 178 -4.54 -15.10 -17.47
C CYS A 178 -5.70 -16.06 -17.82
N SER A 179 -6.61 -16.30 -16.89
CA SER A 179 -7.73 -17.23 -17.08
C SER A 179 -8.90 -16.65 -17.88
N THR A 180 -8.90 -15.36 -18.17
CA THR A 180 -9.98 -14.72 -18.94
C THR A 180 -9.76 -14.77 -20.45
N VAL A 181 -8.63 -15.28 -20.94
CA VAL A 181 -8.26 -15.22 -22.36
C VAL A 181 -8.54 -16.53 -23.13
N TYR A 182 -8.87 -17.64 -22.46
CA TYR A 182 -9.06 -18.92 -23.14
C TYR A 182 -10.29 -19.67 -22.63
N VAL A 183 -11.47 -19.17 -23.00
CA VAL A 183 -12.68 -19.99 -23.19
C VAL A 183 -13.28 -19.62 -24.53
N GLU A 184 -12.76 -20.17 -25.59
CA GLU A 184 -13.45 -20.47 -26.84
C GLU A 184 -13.36 -21.95 -27.10
#